data_e6cb1afceee1cc1c2be1ddc58593088f
#
_entry.id   e6cb1afceee1cc1c2be1ddc58593088f
#
_cell.length_a   1.000
_cell.length_b   1.000
_cell.length_c   1.000
_cell.angle_alpha   90.00
_cell.angle_beta   90.00
_cell.angle_gamma   90.00
#
_symmetry.space_group_name_H-M   'P 1'
#
loop_
_entity.id
_entity.type
_entity.pdbx_description
1 polymer ?
#
loop_
_entity_poly.entity_id
_entity_poly.type
_entity_poly.pdbx_seq_one_letter_code
_entity_poly.pdbx_strand_id
1 'polypeptide(L)'
;MRAAVFETAGQPLVIRDDVEIIAPRAGEVRVRVHYCGLCHSDYSVVSGSFPFMGPVIVGHEASGVVESVGPGVTRLAPGDPVVLTPLPPCGSCYFCQRGQHSLCVNGIGIATMALPDGNTGLSRGGETLLRGVGLGALAEYVITPANGAIKVDPDVPLDVACVIGCAVQTGVGAVLNTAQVEAGATVLIQGLGGVGLATVQGARIAGAALIVAVDPVASRREAALAMGATHAFDPAAVNLGAEVMALTGNIGVDYAFETAGIAKLIESSLALTRSGGMTVCVGAPPLEDKVTIENVVIFASMEKKLCGCLLGSCNSLREIPRMLALWRAGQLDLEGLITARRPLAEVNEGFADMKAGRGIRTVIAI
;
A
#
# COMPACT_ATOMS: atom_id res chain seq x y z
N MET A 1 -17.25 20.67 -0.52
CA MET A 1 -16.04 20.31 0.24
C MET A 1 -14.80 20.57 -0.60
N ARG A 2 -13.66 20.80 0.06
CA ARG A 2 -12.36 20.96 -0.61
C ARG A 2 -11.77 19.60 -0.95
N ALA A 3 -11.19 19.48 -2.15
CA ALA A 3 -10.52 18.26 -2.61
C ALA A 3 -9.45 18.56 -3.68
N ALA A 4 -8.45 17.70 -3.79
CA ALA A 4 -7.49 17.70 -4.89
C ALA A 4 -8.01 16.82 -6.04
N VAL A 5 -8.40 17.45 -7.13
CA VAL A 5 -9.02 16.79 -8.28
C VAL A 5 -8.01 16.69 -9.42
N PHE A 6 -7.83 15.50 -9.97
CA PHE A 6 -7.08 15.25 -11.18
C PHE A 6 -8.05 15.28 -12.36
N GLU A 7 -7.93 16.28 -13.22
CA GLU A 7 -8.89 16.57 -14.30
C GLU A 7 -8.40 16.10 -15.67
N THR A 8 -7.10 16.22 -15.90
CA THR A 8 -6.49 15.95 -17.20
C THR A 8 -5.15 15.26 -17.06
N ALA A 9 -4.95 14.20 -17.82
CA ALA A 9 -3.70 13.46 -17.82
C ALA A 9 -2.49 14.36 -18.11
N GLY A 10 -1.43 14.20 -17.31
CA GLY A 10 -0.21 14.98 -17.43
C GLY A 10 -0.27 16.41 -16.85
N GLN A 11 -1.41 16.83 -16.28
CA GLN A 11 -1.55 18.10 -15.58
C GLN A 11 -1.50 17.90 -14.06
N PRO A 12 -1.11 18.92 -13.29
CA PRO A 12 -1.17 18.88 -11.83
C PRO A 12 -2.62 18.71 -11.32
N LEU A 13 -2.77 18.17 -10.11
CA LEU A 13 -4.04 18.21 -9.40
C LEU A 13 -4.46 19.65 -9.13
N VAL A 14 -5.75 19.91 -9.22
CA VAL A 14 -6.34 21.22 -8.93
C VAL A 14 -7.11 21.14 -7.62
N ILE A 15 -6.84 22.07 -6.70
CA ILE A 15 -7.63 22.20 -5.47
C ILE A 15 -8.97 22.83 -5.84
N ARG A 16 -10.07 22.12 -5.52
CA ARG A 16 -11.46 22.54 -5.74
C ARG A 16 -12.17 22.66 -4.40
N ASP A 17 -13.03 23.67 -4.26
CA ASP A 17 -13.84 23.92 -3.06
C ASP A 17 -15.33 23.58 -3.29
N ASP A 18 -15.71 23.29 -4.53
CA ASP A 18 -17.07 23.09 -5.03
C ASP A 18 -17.45 21.61 -5.21
N VAL A 19 -16.68 20.69 -4.63
CA VAL A 19 -17.01 19.25 -4.68
C VAL A 19 -18.17 18.93 -3.73
N GLU A 20 -19.13 18.20 -4.23
CA GLU A 20 -20.30 17.70 -3.49
C GLU A 20 -20.08 16.23 -3.12
N ILE A 21 -20.55 15.86 -1.91
CA ILE A 21 -20.55 14.47 -1.42
C ILE A 21 -21.92 14.13 -0.85
N ILE A 22 -22.44 12.96 -1.20
CA ILE A 22 -23.75 12.51 -0.70
C ILE A 22 -23.71 12.23 0.81
N ALA A 23 -24.88 12.08 1.44
CA ALA A 23 -25.00 11.49 2.78
C ALA A 23 -24.68 9.98 2.74
N PRO A 24 -24.15 9.40 3.84
CA PRO A 24 -23.88 7.97 3.90
C PRO A 24 -25.20 7.17 3.83
N ARG A 25 -25.20 6.16 2.97
CA ARG A 25 -26.33 5.26 2.78
C ARG A 25 -26.28 4.11 3.81
N ALA A 26 -27.23 3.20 3.75
CA ALA A 26 -27.28 2.03 4.65
C ALA A 26 -25.95 1.23 4.58
N GLY A 27 -25.35 1.01 5.75
CA GLY A 27 -24.07 0.31 5.89
C GLY A 27 -22.82 1.14 5.56
N GLU A 28 -22.97 2.44 5.24
CA GLU A 28 -21.86 3.35 4.94
C GLU A 28 -21.59 4.33 6.08
N VAL A 29 -20.38 4.88 6.07
CA VAL A 29 -19.97 5.96 6.96
C VAL A 29 -19.34 7.10 6.16
N ARG A 30 -19.56 8.35 6.61
CA ARG A 30 -18.81 9.51 6.14
C ARG A 30 -17.75 9.84 7.16
N VAL A 31 -16.51 9.94 6.69
CA VAL A 31 -15.34 10.24 7.50
C VAL A 31 -14.79 11.60 7.11
N ARG A 32 -14.58 12.47 8.09
CA ARG A 32 -13.76 13.67 7.91
C ARG A 32 -12.31 13.23 7.91
N VAL A 33 -11.65 13.38 6.77
CA VAL A 33 -10.24 13.02 6.60
C VAL A 33 -9.38 14.09 7.26
N HIS A 34 -8.39 13.67 8.03
CA HIS A 34 -7.41 14.55 8.62
C HIS A 34 -6.05 14.42 7.93
N TYR A 35 -5.67 13.19 7.56
CA TYR A 35 -4.39 12.92 6.93
C TYR A 35 -4.51 11.85 5.85
N CYS A 36 -3.74 12.04 4.78
CA CYS A 36 -3.64 11.07 3.68
C CYS A 36 -2.19 10.91 3.23
N GLY A 37 -1.65 9.69 3.29
CA GLY A 37 -0.35 9.36 2.73
C GLY A 37 -0.39 9.33 1.20
N LEU A 38 0.66 9.82 0.55
CA LEU A 38 0.84 9.70 -0.90
C LEU A 38 1.43 8.34 -1.25
N CYS A 39 0.82 7.65 -2.19
CA CYS A 39 1.24 6.32 -2.65
C CYS A 39 1.54 6.31 -4.16
N HIS A 40 2.41 5.39 -4.59
CA HIS A 40 2.70 5.20 -6.02
C HIS A 40 1.45 4.78 -6.82
N SER A 41 0.47 4.10 -6.21
CA SER A 41 -0.79 3.79 -6.87
C SER A 41 -1.59 5.04 -7.24
N ASP A 42 -1.57 6.08 -6.38
CA ASP A 42 -2.15 7.39 -6.71
C ASP A 42 -1.35 8.06 -7.83
N TYR A 43 -0.01 7.99 -7.76
CA TYR A 43 0.85 8.53 -8.79
C TYR A 43 0.64 7.83 -10.14
N SER A 44 0.39 6.53 -10.17
CA SER A 44 0.10 5.78 -11.41
C SER A 44 -1.17 6.28 -12.10
N VAL A 45 -2.18 6.73 -11.33
CA VAL A 45 -3.36 7.41 -11.88
C VAL A 45 -2.98 8.78 -12.43
N VAL A 46 -2.27 9.59 -11.63
CA VAL A 46 -1.89 10.98 -12.00
C VAL A 46 -0.92 11.01 -13.20
N SER A 47 -0.03 10.03 -13.32
CA SER A 47 0.90 9.91 -14.45
C SER A 47 0.25 9.37 -15.72
N GLY A 48 -0.97 8.82 -15.64
CA GLY A 48 -1.65 8.16 -16.75
C GLY A 48 -1.21 6.71 -17.00
N SER A 49 -0.38 6.12 -16.13
CA SER A 49 0.01 4.70 -16.23
C SER A 49 -1.17 3.76 -15.98
N PHE A 50 -2.16 4.20 -15.21
CA PHE A 50 -3.47 3.57 -15.13
C PHE A 50 -4.48 4.43 -15.90
N PRO A 51 -5.15 3.87 -16.94
CA PRO A 51 -6.15 4.61 -17.68
C PRO A 51 -7.38 4.87 -16.79
N PHE A 52 -7.93 6.07 -16.90
CA PHE A 52 -9.17 6.47 -16.24
C PHE A 52 -10.01 7.32 -17.19
N MET A 53 -11.32 7.37 -16.93
CA MET A 53 -12.26 8.15 -17.73
C MET A 53 -12.95 9.18 -16.84
N GLY A 54 -12.58 10.45 -16.98
CA GLY A 54 -13.17 11.55 -16.24
C GLY A 54 -12.34 12.06 -15.05
N PRO A 55 -12.77 13.15 -14.39
CA PRO A 55 -12.06 13.72 -13.26
C PRO A 55 -12.10 12.77 -12.05
N VAL A 56 -10.97 12.69 -11.33
CA VAL A 56 -10.80 11.76 -10.21
C VAL A 56 -10.17 12.45 -8.99
N ILE A 57 -10.67 12.11 -7.79
CA ILE A 57 -10.01 12.43 -6.53
C ILE A 57 -9.19 11.21 -6.13
N VAL A 58 -7.87 11.33 -6.05
CA VAL A 58 -6.97 10.26 -5.62
C VAL A 58 -6.77 10.26 -4.10
N GLY A 59 -5.92 9.38 -3.57
CA GLY A 59 -5.65 9.19 -2.15
C GLY A 59 -6.42 8.00 -1.57
N HIS A 60 -5.68 7.08 -0.91
CA HIS A 60 -6.27 5.87 -0.36
C HIS A 60 -5.60 5.38 0.93
N GLU A 61 -4.64 6.13 1.44
CA GLU A 61 -3.86 5.82 2.65
C GLU A 61 -4.21 6.85 3.73
N ALA A 62 -5.43 6.76 4.29
CA ALA A 62 -6.01 7.86 5.04
C ALA A 62 -6.46 7.50 6.46
N SER A 63 -6.51 8.53 7.29
CA SER A 63 -7.07 8.51 8.63
C SER A 63 -7.92 9.75 8.87
N GLY A 64 -8.86 9.65 9.80
CA GLY A 64 -9.75 10.74 10.13
C GLY A 64 -10.71 10.39 11.24
N VAL A 65 -11.81 11.13 11.32
CA VAL A 65 -12.85 10.94 12.34
C VAL A 65 -14.20 10.72 11.66
N VAL A 66 -14.95 9.76 12.13
CA VAL A 66 -16.32 9.51 11.65
C VAL A 66 -17.15 10.75 11.89
N GLU A 67 -17.72 11.31 10.83
CA GLU A 67 -18.58 12.49 10.91
C GLU A 67 -20.05 12.09 11.02
N SER A 68 -20.48 11.10 10.21
CA SER A 68 -21.82 10.57 10.25
C SER A 68 -21.87 9.11 9.81
N VAL A 69 -22.92 8.40 10.23
CA VAL A 69 -23.14 6.99 9.91
C VAL A 69 -24.48 6.80 9.22
N GLY A 70 -24.52 5.92 8.23
CA GLY A 70 -25.77 5.52 7.57
C GLY A 70 -26.57 4.50 8.38
N PRO A 71 -27.84 4.25 7.98
CA PRO A 71 -28.67 3.26 8.64
C PRO A 71 -28.01 1.88 8.75
N GLY A 72 -28.21 1.20 9.89
CA GLY A 72 -27.69 -0.15 10.13
C GLY A 72 -26.20 -0.23 10.54
N VAL A 73 -25.48 0.87 10.60
CA VAL A 73 -24.12 0.90 11.15
C VAL A 73 -24.18 0.90 12.67
N THR A 74 -23.59 -0.12 13.31
CA THR A 74 -23.61 -0.29 14.79
C THR A 74 -22.23 -0.28 15.43
N ARG A 75 -21.15 -0.49 14.65
CA ARG A 75 -19.79 -0.62 15.17
C ARG A 75 -18.99 0.68 15.18
N LEU A 76 -19.53 1.73 14.58
CA LEU A 76 -18.94 3.07 14.49
C LEU A 76 -19.98 4.10 14.90
N ALA A 77 -19.52 5.20 15.48
CA ALA A 77 -20.32 6.35 15.86
C ALA A 77 -19.59 7.64 15.45
N PRO A 78 -20.34 8.76 15.25
CA PRO A 78 -19.73 10.07 15.07
C PRO A 78 -18.74 10.39 16.21
N GLY A 79 -17.56 10.90 15.84
CA GLY A 79 -16.46 11.16 16.78
C GLY A 79 -15.42 10.03 16.88
N ASP A 80 -15.68 8.84 16.36
CA ASP A 80 -14.71 7.74 16.37
C ASP A 80 -13.51 8.03 15.45
N PRO A 81 -12.25 7.99 15.95
CA PRO A 81 -11.08 8.05 15.11
C PRO A 81 -10.90 6.74 14.34
N VAL A 82 -10.55 6.85 13.07
CA VAL A 82 -10.45 5.69 12.16
C VAL A 82 -9.26 5.78 11.22
N VAL A 83 -8.74 4.61 10.85
CA VAL A 83 -7.89 4.40 9.67
C VAL A 83 -8.75 3.81 8.56
N LEU A 84 -8.57 4.28 7.32
CA LEU A 84 -9.33 3.83 6.17
C LEU A 84 -8.55 2.77 5.38
N THR A 85 -9.29 1.85 4.76
CA THR A 85 -8.74 0.87 3.80
C THR A 85 -9.43 1.00 2.45
N PRO A 86 -8.69 0.90 1.32
CA PRO A 86 -9.29 0.90 -0.01
C PRO A 86 -10.05 -0.40 -0.33
N LEU A 87 -9.88 -1.44 0.48
CA LEU A 87 -10.49 -2.76 0.32
C LEU A 87 -11.39 -3.13 1.50
N PRO A 88 -12.63 -2.60 1.57
CA PRO A 88 -13.57 -2.93 2.64
C PRO A 88 -14.08 -4.38 2.50
N PRO A 89 -13.66 -5.33 3.37
CA PRO A 89 -14.11 -6.71 3.24
C PRO A 89 -15.61 -6.83 3.58
N CYS A 90 -16.39 -7.48 2.69
CA CYS A 90 -17.85 -7.64 2.94
C CYS A 90 -18.18 -8.74 3.96
N GLY A 91 -17.25 -9.68 4.20
CA GLY A 91 -17.43 -10.80 5.14
C GLY A 91 -18.23 -11.99 4.59
N SER A 92 -18.96 -11.85 3.48
CA SER A 92 -19.92 -12.85 3.01
C SER A 92 -19.67 -13.41 1.61
N CYS A 93 -18.81 -12.80 0.79
CA CYS A 93 -18.52 -13.28 -0.56
C CYS A 93 -17.65 -14.54 -0.55
N TYR A 94 -17.54 -15.19 -1.71
CA TYR A 94 -16.72 -16.39 -1.91
C TYR A 94 -15.31 -16.28 -1.32
N PHE A 95 -14.65 -15.16 -1.54
CA PHE A 95 -13.29 -14.93 -1.07
C PHE A 95 -13.23 -14.70 0.46
N CYS A 96 -14.13 -13.86 0.99
CA CYS A 96 -14.16 -13.59 2.44
C CYS A 96 -14.43 -14.84 3.27
N GLN A 97 -15.34 -15.72 2.81
CA GLN A 97 -15.64 -16.99 3.47
C GLN A 97 -14.46 -17.98 3.48
N ARG A 98 -13.46 -17.76 2.63
CA ARG A 98 -12.20 -18.54 2.57
C ARG A 98 -11.02 -17.83 3.26
N GLY A 99 -11.26 -16.72 3.95
CA GLY A 99 -10.19 -15.95 4.57
C GLY A 99 -9.37 -15.09 3.58
N GLN A 100 -9.76 -15.05 2.31
CA GLN A 100 -9.08 -14.28 1.25
C GLN A 100 -9.65 -12.86 1.14
N HIS A 101 -9.57 -12.09 2.23
CA HIS A 101 -10.26 -10.80 2.37
C HIS A 101 -9.76 -9.72 1.40
N SER A 102 -8.46 -9.74 1.05
CA SER A 102 -7.88 -8.84 0.06
C SER A 102 -8.42 -9.05 -1.37
N LEU A 103 -9.07 -10.19 -1.62
CA LEU A 103 -9.72 -10.52 -2.89
C LEU A 103 -11.24 -10.33 -2.83
N CYS A 104 -11.75 -9.65 -1.79
CA CYS A 104 -13.16 -9.39 -1.64
C CYS A 104 -13.73 -8.71 -2.89
N VAL A 105 -14.96 -9.09 -3.27
CA VAL A 105 -15.65 -8.48 -4.43
C VAL A 105 -15.82 -6.97 -4.30
N ASN A 106 -15.86 -6.43 -3.08
CA ASN A 106 -15.86 -4.98 -2.84
C ASN A 106 -14.57 -4.30 -3.31
N GLY A 107 -13.47 -5.05 -3.49
CA GLY A 107 -12.22 -4.54 -4.03
C GLY A 107 -12.29 -4.11 -5.50
N ILE A 108 -13.39 -4.42 -6.19
CA ILE A 108 -13.62 -3.93 -7.55
C ILE A 108 -13.58 -2.40 -7.63
N GLY A 109 -13.89 -1.71 -6.53
CA GLY A 109 -13.81 -0.25 -6.43
C GLY A 109 -12.42 0.33 -6.76
N ILE A 110 -11.35 -0.45 -6.56
CA ILE A 110 -9.99 -0.03 -6.95
C ILE A 110 -9.90 0.12 -8.47
N ALA A 111 -10.43 -0.84 -9.23
CA ALA A 111 -10.39 -0.83 -10.69
C ALA A 111 -11.48 0.08 -11.30
N THR A 112 -12.67 0.11 -10.70
CA THR A 112 -13.80 0.91 -11.20
C THR A 112 -13.79 2.36 -10.73
N MET A 113 -12.92 2.70 -9.78
CA MET A 113 -12.84 4.02 -9.14
C MET A 113 -14.20 4.48 -8.58
N ALA A 114 -14.95 3.54 -7.97
CA ALA A 114 -16.29 3.74 -7.45
C ALA A 114 -16.49 2.99 -6.12
N LEU A 115 -17.63 3.18 -5.48
CA LEU A 115 -18.12 2.33 -4.39
C LEU A 115 -18.49 0.94 -4.93
N PRO A 116 -18.67 -0.08 -4.08
CA PRO A 116 -18.96 -1.44 -4.53
C PRO A 116 -20.22 -1.59 -5.41
N ASP A 117 -21.16 -0.65 -5.32
CA ASP A 117 -22.39 -0.60 -6.12
C ASP A 117 -22.25 0.20 -7.45
N GLY A 118 -21.05 0.67 -7.75
CA GLY A 118 -20.75 1.45 -8.95
C GLY A 118 -21.03 2.96 -8.82
N ASN A 119 -21.61 3.42 -7.71
CA ASN A 119 -21.78 4.86 -7.46
C ASN A 119 -20.49 5.43 -6.89
N THR A 120 -20.17 6.68 -7.23
CA THR A 120 -19.00 7.36 -6.64
C THR A 120 -19.33 8.13 -5.38
N GLY A 121 -20.57 8.59 -5.25
CA GLY A 121 -21.01 9.49 -4.18
C GLY A 121 -20.40 10.90 -4.25
N LEU A 122 -19.74 11.23 -5.34
CA LEU A 122 -19.02 12.48 -5.56
C LEU A 122 -19.47 13.15 -6.85
N SER A 123 -19.69 14.47 -6.79
CA SER A 123 -20.02 15.26 -7.97
C SER A 123 -19.47 16.69 -7.87
N ARG A 124 -19.47 17.39 -9.00
CA ARG A 124 -19.17 18.81 -9.09
C ARG A 124 -20.01 19.43 -10.20
N GLY A 125 -20.90 20.34 -9.87
CA GLY A 125 -21.79 20.99 -10.85
C GLY A 125 -22.61 19.99 -11.68
N GLY A 126 -22.97 18.84 -11.10
CA GLY A 126 -23.69 17.75 -11.79
C GLY A 126 -22.79 16.74 -12.55
N GLU A 127 -21.49 17.01 -12.70
CA GLU A 127 -20.51 16.06 -13.23
C GLU A 127 -20.09 15.05 -12.16
N THR A 128 -20.08 13.76 -12.46
CA THR A 128 -19.60 12.71 -11.56
C THR A 128 -18.08 12.75 -11.44
N LEU A 129 -17.56 12.73 -10.21
CA LEU A 129 -16.14 12.57 -9.92
C LEU A 129 -15.84 11.12 -9.53
N LEU A 130 -14.72 10.57 -10.03
CA LEU A 130 -14.25 9.23 -9.72
C LEU A 130 -13.49 9.20 -8.37
N ARG A 131 -13.38 8.01 -7.79
CA ARG A 131 -12.71 7.74 -6.50
C ARG A 131 -11.43 6.96 -6.76
N GLY A 132 -10.31 7.65 -6.86
CA GLY A 132 -9.02 7.03 -7.12
C GLY A 132 -8.70 5.93 -6.11
N VAL A 133 -8.27 4.77 -6.62
CA VAL A 133 -7.99 3.56 -5.83
C VAL A 133 -9.16 3.16 -4.89
N GLY A 134 -10.40 3.45 -5.33
CA GLY A 134 -11.63 3.07 -4.61
C GLY A 134 -12.00 3.96 -3.41
N LEU A 135 -11.17 4.95 -3.02
CA LEU A 135 -11.39 5.76 -1.83
C LEU A 135 -11.52 7.27 -2.10
N GLY A 136 -10.55 7.89 -2.80
CA GLY A 136 -10.59 9.32 -3.10
C GLY A 136 -10.37 10.21 -1.88
N ALA A 137 -9.32 9.97 -1.10
CA ALA A 137 -9.13 10.57 0.23
C ALA A 137 -8.28 11.85 0.28
N LEU A 138 -7.78 12.36 -0.85
CA LEU A 138 -7.24 13.73 -0.91
C LEU A 138 -8.39 14.77 -0.97
N ALA A 139 -9.31 14.65 -0.02
CA ALA A 139 -10.52 15.45 0.14
C ALA A 139 -10.92 15.55 1.61
N GLU A 140 -11.67 16.60 1.98
CA GLU A 140 -12.12 16.80 3.37
C GLU A 140 -13.01 15.67 3.90
N TYR A 141 -13.76 15.00 3.02
CA TYR A 141 -14.66 13.91 3.40
C TYR A 141 -14.59 12.75 2.42
N VAL A 142 -14.75 11.55 2.97
CA VAL A 142 -14.87 10.30 2.22
C VAL A 142 -16.10 9.53 2.72
N ILE A 143 -16.83 8.88 1.80
CA ILE A 143 -17.81 7.84 2.13
C ILE A 143 -17.18 6.48 1.85
N THR A 144 -17.38 5.53 2.74
CA THR A 144 -16.93 4.14 2.56
C THR A 144 -17.90 3.20 3.24
N PRO A 145 -18.01 1.93 2.80
CA PRO A 145 -18.68 0.91 3.61
C PRO A 145 -18.09 0.90 5.03
N ALA A 146 -18.91 0.69 6.05
CA ALA A 146 -18.48 0.73 7.45
C ALA A 146 -17.25 -0.19 7.72
N ASN A 147 -17.12 -1.31 6.98
CA ASN A 147 -15.95 -2.19 7.05
C ASN A 147 -14.67 -1.59 6.40
N GLY A 148 -14.78 -0.46 5.72
CA GLY A 148 -13.65 0.30 5.19
C GLY A 148 -13.07 1.32 6.16
N ALA A 149 -13.74 1.54 7.31
CA ALA A 149 -13.27 2.41 8.38
C ALA A 149 -13.01 1.59 9.65
N ILE A 150 -11.75 1.54 10.05
CA ILE A 150 -11.29 0.74 11.18
C ILE A 150 -11.05 1.67 12.37
N LYS A 151 -11.85 1.51 13.42
CA LYS A 151 -11.72 2.29 14.65
C LYS A 151 -10.36 2.06 15.29
N VAL A 152 -9.72 3.14 15.70
CA VAL A 152 -8.46 3.16 16.45
C VAL A 152 -8.68 3.84 17.80
N ASP A 153 -7.74 3.66 18.73
CA ASP A 153 -7.87 4.32 20.01
C ASP A 153 -7.62 5.84 19.88
N PRO A 154 -8.26 6.67 20.73
CA PRO A 154 -8.17 8.12 20.62
C PRO A 154 -6.75 8.71 20.82
N ASP A 155 -5.85 7.98 21.46
CA ASP A 155 -4.46 8.36 21.67
C ASP A 155 -3.53 8.05 20.48
N VAL A 156 -4.02 7.37 19.44
CA VAL A 156 -3.26 7.07 18.24
C VAL A 156 -3.15 8.34 17.36
N PRO A 157 -1.91 8.84 17.09
CA PRO A 157 -1.73 9.98 16.20
C PRO A 157 -2.19 9.64 14.78
N LEU A 158 -3.21 10.35 14.27
CA LEU A 158 -3.82 10.06 12.97
C LEU A 158 -2.85 10.31 11.81
N ASP A 159 -1.92 11.27 11.94
CA ASP A 159 -0.88 11.54 10.95
C ASP A 159 0.14 10.40 10.81
N VAL A 160 0.30 9.60 11.87
CA VAL A 160 1.13 8.40 11.86
C VAL A 160 0.33 7.18 11.42
N ALA A 161 -0.90 7.03 11.92
CA ALA A 161 -1.72 5.86 11.64
C ALA A 161 -2.18 5.75 10.18
N CYS A 162 -2.28 6.86 9.43
CA CYS A 162 -2.76 6.85 8.04
C CYS A 162 -1.94 5.89 7.15
N VAL A 163 -0.61 5.78 7.36
CA VAL A 163 0.27 4.93 6.53
C VAL A 163 -0.03 3.43 6.67
N ILE A 164 -0.76 3.04 7.72
CA ILE A 164 -1.17 1.64 7.89
C ILE A 164 -2.24 1.26 6.86
N GLY A 165 -3.06 2.21 6.41
CA GLY A 165 -4.17 1.98 5.47
C GLY A 165 -3.77 1.31 4.15
N CYS A 166 -2.51 1.47 3.73
CA CYS A 166 -1.99 0.85 2.51
C CYS A 166 -0.57 0.30 2.68
N ALA A 167 0.47 1.17 2.75
CA ALA A 167 1.85 0.75 2.62
C ALA A 167 2.28 -0.25 3.71
N VAL A 168 1.94 0.01 4.96
CA VAL A 168 2.39 -0.83 6.07
C VAL A 168 1.70 -2.18 6.05
N GLN A 169 0.36 -2.22 5.90
CA GLN A 169 -0.32 -3.51 5.81
C GLN A 169 0.10 -4.30 4.56
N THR A 170 0.43 -3.62 3.45
CA THR A 170 0.92 -4.28 2.25
C THR A 170 2.28 -4.94 2.51
N GLY A 171 3.26 -4.19 3.03
CA GLY A 171 4.61 -4.70 3.22
C GLY A 171 4.70 -5.75 4.33
N VAL A 172 4.17 -5.45 5.53
CA VAL A 172 4.15 -6.39 6.65
C VAL A 172 3.31 -7.63 6.31
N GLY A 173 2.16 -7.43 5.67
CA GLY A 173 1.27 -8.53 5.25
C GLY A 173 1.87 -9.39 4.14
N ALA A 174 2.64 -8.84 3.21
CA ALA A 174 3.36 -9.63 2.21
C ALA A 174 4.25 -10.69 2.86
N VAL A 175 4.91 -10.32 3.96
CA VAL A 175 5.77 -11.22 4.73
C VAL A 175 4.96 -12.21 5.58
N LEU A 176 4.04 -11.69 6.41
CA LEU A 176 3.37 -12.50 7.44
C LEU A 176 2.19 -13.31 6.93
N ASN A 177 1.48 -12.82 5.89
CA ASN A 177 0.27 -13.45 5.39
C ASN A 177 0.47 -14.09 4.01
N THR A 178 1.13 -13.39 3.05
CA THR A 178 1.32 -13.92 1.69
C THR A 178 2.43 -14.97 1.65
N ALA A 179 3.65 -14.61 2.03
CA ALA A 179 4.80 -15.50 2.00
C ALA A 179 4.86 -16.42 3.24
N GLN A 180 4.31 -15.99 4.37
CA GLN A 180 4.40 -16.69 5.65
C GLN A 180 5.86 -17.04 6.00
N VAL A 181 6.70 -16.01 5.98
CA VAL A 181 8.15 -16.12 6.20
C VAL A 181 8.44 -16.80 7.54
N GLU A 182 9.23 -17.85 7.51
CA GLU A 182 9.61 -18.61 8.68
C GLU A 182 10.76 -17.95 9.44
N ALA A 183 10.83 -18.16 10.77
CA ALA A 183 11.96 -17.71 11.57
C ALA A 183 13.26 -18.40 11.10
N GLY A 184 14.35 -17.62 11.01
CA GLY A 184 15.62 -18.10 10.51
C GLY A 184 15.77 -18.02 8.97
N ALA A 185 14.73 -17.66 8.24
CA ALA A 185 14.76 -17.57 6.77
C ALA A 185 15.68 -16.45 6.25
N THR A 186 16.04 -16.57 4.98
CA THR A 186 16.78 -15.58 4.18
C THR A 186 15.82 -14.83 3.27
N VAL A 187 15.85 -13.50 3.31
CA VAL A 187 14.91 -12.62 2.60
C VAL A 187 15.66 -11.59 1.75
N LEU A 188 15.24 -11.43 0.50
CA LEU A 188 15.65 -10.35 -0.40
C LEU A 188 14.48 -9.38 -0.62
N ILE A 189 14.72 -8.09 -0.50
CA ILE A 189 13.72 -7.04 -0.75
C ILE A 189 14.27 -6.05 -1.77
N GLN A 190 13.65 -5.95 -2.93
CA GLN A 190 14.02 -5.02 -3.99
C GLN A 190 13.03 -3.86 -4.08
N GLY A 191 13.54 -2.63 -3.89
CA GLY A 191 12.77 -1.41 -3.72
C GLY A 191 12.49 -1.10 -2.24
N LEU A 192 12.96 0.07 -1.76
CA LEU A 192 12.88 0.48 -0.36
C LEU A 192 12.05 1.77 -0.18
N GLY A 193 10.95 1.87 -0.92
CA GLY A 193 9.89 2.84 -0.63
C GLY A 193 9.11 2.45 0.63
N GLY A 194 7.99 3.11 0.90
CA GLY A 194 7.18 2.82 2.10
C GLY A 194 6.76 1.36 2.24
N VAL A 195 6.39 0.70 1.13
CA VAL A 195 6.05 -0.74 1.12
C VAL A 195 7.29 -1.59 1.40
N GLY A 196 8.42 -1.32 0.74
CA GLY A 196 9.65 -2.11 0.92
C GLY A 196 10.21 -2.00 2.33
N LEU A 197 10.23 -0.81 2.93
CA LEU A 197 10.66 -0.64 4.32
C LEU A 197 9.70 -1.28 5.31
N ALA A 198 8.39 -1.28 5.05
CA ALA A 198 7.43 -2.06 5.81
C ALA A 198 7.67 -3.57 5.66
N THR A 199 8.08 -4.04 4.46
CA THR A 199 8.48 -5.44 4.21
C THR A 199 9.74 -5.80 5.01
N VAL A 200 10.75 -4.92 5.08
CA VAL A 200 11.95 -5.10 5.93
C VAL A 200 11.54 -5.31 7.40
N GLN A 201 10.70 -4.43 7.93
CA GLN A 201 10.20 -4.55 9.30
C GLN A 201 9.38 -5.84 9.49
N GLY A 202 8.54 -6.21 8.52
CA GLY A 202 7.80 -7.47 8.51
C GLY A 202 8.73 -8.68 8.58
N ALA A 203 9.82 -8.71 7.79
CA ALA A 203 10.81 -9.78 7.79
C ALA A 203 11.54 -9.88 9.15
N ARG A 204 11.88 -8.75 9.78
CA ARG A 204 12.43 -8.70 11.12
C ARG A 204 11.44 -9.25 12.16
N ILE A 205 10.17 -8.84 12.08
CA ILE A 205 9.09 -9.33 12.97
C ILE A 205 8.88 -10.84 12.81
N ALA A 206 8.99 -11.37 11.57
CA ALA A 206 8.91 -12.81 11.31
C ALA A 206 10.11 -13.59 11.84
N GLY A 207 11.21 -12.92 12.24
CA GLY A 207 12.43 -13.55 12.73
C GLY A 207 13.35 -14.05 11.62
N ALA A 208 13.33 -13.44 10.44
CA ALA A 208 14.28 -13.74 9.36
C ALA A 208 15.71 -13.51 9.83
N ALA A 209 16.63 -14.44 9.55
CA ALA A 209 18.03 -14.37 9.98
C ALA A 209 18.89 -13.50 9.04
N LEU A 210 18.55 -13.45 7.77
CA LEU A 210 19.21 -12.63 6.76
C LEU A 210 18.17 -11.80 6.02
N ILE A 211 18.32 -10.48 6.05
CA ILE A 211 17.43 -9.52 5.35
C ILE A 211 18.30 -8.64 4.47
N VAL A 212 18.28 -8.93 3.17
CA VAL A 212 19.00 -8.18 2.14
C VAL A 212 18.08 -7.15 1.50
N ALA A 213 18.40 -5.88 1.68
CA ALA A 213 17.62 -4.75 1.18
C ALA A 213 18.34 -4.09 0.00
N VAL A 214 17.63 -3.76 -1.08
CA VAL A 214 18.22 -3.24 -2.32
C VAL A 214 17.45 -2.02 -2.82
N ASP A 215 18.14 -0.88 -2.97
CA ASP A 215 17.59 0.35 -3.55
C ASP A 215 18.73 1.26 -4.03
N PRO A 216 18.58 1.99 -5.15
CA PRO A 216 19.61 2.94 -5.61
C PRO A 216 19.76 4.16 -4.67
N VAL A 217 18.75 4.51 -3.86
CA VAL A 217 18.75 5.70 -3.00
C VAL A 217 19.42 5.40 -1.66
N ALA A 218 20.54 6.07 -1.36
CA ALA A 218 21.35 5.84 -0.15
C ALA A 218 20.54 6.00 1.14
N SER A 219 19.76 7.08 1.27
CA SER A 219 18.94 7.33 2.48
C SER A 219 17.90 6.24 2.77
N ARG A 220 17.38 5.58 1.73
CA ARG A 220 16.45 4.45 1.88
C ARG A 220 17.18 3.19 2.34
N ARG A 221 18.42 2.95 1.87
CA ARG A 221 19.26 1.85 2.36
C ARG A 221 19.63 2.03 3.83
N GLU A 222 19.96 3.27 4.24
CA GLU A 222 20.22 3.62 5.64
C GLU A 222 18.98 3.38 6.51
N ALA A 223 17.80 3.80 6.06
CA ALA A 223 16.54 3.53 6.73
C ALA A 223 16.25 2.02 6.85
N ALA A 224 16.53 1.24 5.80
CA ALA A 224 16.36 -0.21 5.83
C ALA A 224 17.25 -0.88 6.90
N LEU A 225 18.51 -0.47 7.02
CA LEU A 225 19.42 -0.96 8.08
C LEU A 225 18.90 -0.59 9.46
N ALA A 226 18.45 0.65 9.66
CA ALA A 226 17.87 1.10 10.93
C ALA A 226 16.58 0.34 11.30
N MET A 227 15.79 -0.09 10.30
CA MET A 227 14.55 -0.85 10.48
C MET A 227 14.74 -2.36 10.57
N GLY A 228 15.99 -2.85 10.43
CA GLY A 228 16.34 -4.24 10.70
C GLY A 228 16.83 -5.05 9.51
N ALA A 229 17.14 -4.44 8.37
CA ALA A 229 17.89 -5.12 7.32
C ALA A 229 19.30 -5.47 7.83
N THR A 230 19.80 -6.66 7.50
CA THR A 230 21.16 -7.10 7.86
C THR A 230 22.19 -6.59 6.85
N HIS A 231 21.78 -6.43 5.60
CA HIS A 231 22.60 -5.93 4.50
C HIS A 231 21.79 -4.99 3.62
N ALA A 232 22.43 -3.96 3.09
CA ALA A 232 21.79 -3.03 2.16
C ALA A 232 22.74 -2.72 0.98
N PHE A 233 22.26 -2.92 -0.25
CA PHE A 233 23.08 -2.77 -1.44
C PHE A 233 22.53 -1.73 -2.41
N ASP A 234 23.47 -1.02 -3.05
CA ASP A 234 23.19 -0.24 -4.24
C ASP A 234 23.35 -1.16 -5.47
N PRO A 235 22.28 -1.42 -6.24
CA PRO A 235 22.35 -2.32 -7.38
C PRO A 235 23.28 -1.80 -8.51
N ALA A 236 23.62 -0.50 -8.50
CA ALA A 236 24.57 0.07 -9.47
C ALA A 236 26.03 -0.09 -9.02
N ALA A 237 26.28 -0.30 -7.73
CA ALA A 237 27.61 -0.38 -7.16
C ALA A 237 28.14 -1.82 -7.02
N VAL A 238 27.25 -2.83 -6.99
CA VAL A 238 27.60 -4.23 -6.75
C VAL A 238 26.97 -5.17 -7.77
N ASN A 239 27.55 -6.35 -7.94
CA ASN A 239 26.86 -7.47 -8.59
C ASN A 239 25.94 -8.13 -7.55
N LEU A 240 24.67 -7.73 -7.54
CA LEU A 240 23.70 -8.22 -6.56
C LEU A 240 23.62 -9.76 -6.52
N GLY A 241 23.70 -10.41 -7.69
CA GLY A 241 23.70 -11.88 -7.77
C GLY A 241 24.86 -12.51 -7.01
N ALA A 242 26.06 -11.99 -7.20
CA ALA A 242 27.25 -12.47 -6.50
C ALA A 242 27.15 -12.25 -4.99
N GLU A 243 26.68 -11.07 -4.55
CA GLU A 243 26.51 -10.75 -3.13
C GLU A 243 25.49 -11.69 -2.47
N VAL A 244 24.31 -11.86 -3.07
CA VAL A 244 23.27 -12.76 -2.54
C VAL A 244 23.77 -14.19 -2.47
N MET A 245 24.45 -14.68 -3.52
CA MET A 245 25.00 -16.04 -3.51
C MET A 245 26.08 -16.22 -2.45
N ALA A 246 26.96 -15.25 -2.25
CA ALA A 246 27.96 -15.29 -1.19
C ALA A 246 27.34 -15.35 0.21
N LEU A 247 26.30 -14.53 0.46
CA LEU A 247 25.61 -14.48 1.74
C LEU A 247 24.78 -15.73 2.04
N THR A 248 24.35 -16.46 1.00
CA THR A 248 23.47 -17.64 1.12
C THR A 248 24.18 -18.96 0.86
N GLY A 249 25.53 -18.97 0.83
CA GLY A 249 26.31 -20.18 0.54
C GLY A 249 26.05 -20.77 -0.82
N ASN A 250 25.80 -19.96 -1.83
CA ASN A 250 25.45 -20.30 -3.21
C ASN A 250 24.11 -21.03 -3.38
N ILE A 251 23.18 -20.84 -2.44
CA ILE A 251 21.85 -21.48 -2.49
C ILE A 251 20.79 -20.53 -3.07
N GLY A 252 20.88 -19.24 -2.78
CA GLY A 252 19.85 -18.23 -3.01
C GLY A 252 18.98 -18.00 -1.79
N VAL A 253 18.08 -17.00 -1.85
CA VAL A 253 17.21 -16.64 -0.72
C VAL A 253 15.95 -17.54 -0.65
N ASP A 254 15.42 -17.74 0.56
CA ASP A 254 14.15 -18.43 0.76
C ASP A 254 12.97 -17.65 0.15
N TYR A 255 12.98 -16.34 0.38
CA TYR A 255 11.91 -15.43 -0.06
C TYR A 255 12.50 -14.19 -0.72
N ALA A 256 11.93 -13.77 -1.83
CA ALA A 256 12.25 -12.50 -2.48
C ALA A 256 10.98 -11.67 -2.65
N PHE A 257 11.04 -10.39 -2.32
CA PHE A 257 9.93 -9.44 -2.45
C PHE A 257 10.32 -8.34 -3.43
N GLU A 258 9.52 -8.18 -4.48
CA GLU A 258 9.62 -7.05 -5.38
C GLU A 258 8.56 -6.02 -5.00
N THR A 259 9.00 -4.81 -4.61
CA THR A 259 8.13 -3.76 -4.06
C THR A 259 8.22 -2.43 -4.81
N ALA A 260 9.04 -2.37 -5.87
CA ALA A 260 9.20 -1.18 -6.71
C ALA A 260 8.19 -1.11 -7.87
N GLY A 261 7.62 -2.25 -8.28
CA GLY A 261 6.73 -2.36 -9.43
C GLY A 261 7.51 -2.33 -10.75
N ILE A 262 8.58 -3.11 -10.86
CA ILE A 262 9.43 -3.19 -12.06
C ILE A 262 9.56 -4.65 -12.49
N ALA A 263 9.06 -4.99 -13.68
CA ALA A 263 9.05 -6.37 -14.18
C ALA A 263 10.44 -7.03 -14.17
N LYS A 264 11.49 -6.29 -14.53
CA LYS A 264 12.87 -6.80 -14.50
C LYS A 264 13.37 -7.13 -13.08
N LEU A 265 12.88 -6.45 -12.06
CA LEU A 265 13.21 -6.78 -10.68
C LEU A 265 12.46 -8.04 -10.21
N ILE A 266 11.26 -8.32 -10.73
CA ILE A 266 10.55 -9.58 -10.51
C ILE A 266 11.37 -10.75 -11.10
N GLU A 267 11.86 -10.61 -12.33
CA GLU A 267 12.72 -11.60 -12.99
C GLU A 267 14.03 -11.84 -12.21
N SER A 268 14.68 -10.77 -11.79
CA SER A 268 15.88 -10.80 -10.94
C SER A 268 15.61 -11.46 -9.59
N SER A 269 14.52 -11.12 -8.92
CA SER A 269 14.10 -11.74 -7.67
C SER A 269 13.89 -13.24 -7.83
N LEU A 270 13.23 -13.65 -8.91
CA LEU A 270 12.99 -15.08 -9.22
C LEU A 270 14.30 -15.83 -9.48
N ALA A 271 15.26 -15.19 -10.15
CA ALA A 271 16.58 -15.78 -10.40
C ALA A 271 17.34 -16.04 -9.08
N LEU A 272 17.28 -15.09 -8.13
CA LEU A 272 18.01 -15.12 -6.86
C LEU A 272 17.31 -15.95 -5.76
N THR A 273 16.09 -16.39 -5.98
CA THR A 273 15.36 -17.27 -5.08
C THR A 273 15.87 -18.71 -5.24
N ARG A 274 16.08 -19.44 -4.14
CA ARG A 274 16.55 -20.83 -4.15
C ARG A 274 15.53 -21.79 -4.76
N SER A 275 15.93 -23.04 -4.98
CA SER A 275 15.00 -24.13 -5.27
C SER A 275 13.98 -24.28 -4.13
N GLY A 276 12.69 -24.42 -4.48
CA GLY A 276 11.57 -24.48 -3.53
C GLY A 276 11.20 -23.12 -2.89
N GLY A 277 11.99 -22.07 -3.13
CA GLY A 277 11.74 -20.73 -2.57
C GLY A 277 10.62 -19.96 -3.26
N MET A 278 10.27 -18.79 -2.72
CA MET A 278 9.12 -18.01 -3.18
C MET A 278 9.52 -16.57 -3.54
N THR A 279 9.09 -16.12 -4.71
CA THR A 279 9.14 -14.71 -5.12
C THR A 279 7.74 -14.12 -5.04
N VAL A 280 7.60 -12.98 -4.35
CA VAL A 280 6.34 -12.26 -4.14
C VAL A 280 6.36 -10.94 -4.90
N CYS A 281 5.43 -10.77 -5.84
CA CYS A 281 5.21 -9.53 -6.57
C CYS A 281 4.28 -8.64 -5.74
N VAL A 282 4.81 -7.57 -5.17
CA VAL A 282 4.08 -6.62 -4.31
C VAL A 282 3.89 -5.28 -5.00
N GLY A 283 4.91 -4.81 -5.71
CA GLY A 283 4.85 -3.59 -6.51
C GLY A 283 3.87 -3.75 -7.69
N ALA A 284 3.32 -2.63 -8.15
CA ALA A 284 2.39 -2.60 -9.29
C ALA A 284 3.11 -2.03 -10.52
N PRO A 285 3.62 -2.89 -11.43
CA PRO A 285 4.21 -2.43 -12.69
C PRO A 285 3.14 -1.85 -13.63
N PRO A 286 3.55 -1.10 -14.66
CA PRO A 286 2.66 -0.69 -15.75
C PRO A 286 1.90 -1.88 -16.37
N LEU A 287 0.68 -1.63 -16.89
CA LEU A 287 -0.19 -2.70 -17.41
C LEU A 287 0.40 -3.45 -18.61
N GLU A 288 1.23 -2.78 -19.41
CA GLU A 288 1.91 -3.37 -20.58
C GLU A 288 3.16 -4.19 -20.23
N ASP A 289 3.68 -4.06 -19.01
CA ASP A 289 4.89 -4.77 -18.57
C ASP A 289 4.64 -6.28 -18.50
N LYS A 290 5.68 -7.03 -18.87
CA LYS A 290 5.63 -8.48 -18.90
C LYS A 290 6.81 -9.06 -18.11
N VAL A 291 6.53 -10.13 -17.39
CA VAL A 291 7.54 -10.96 -16.71
C VAL A 291 7.82 -12.19 -17.57
N THR A 292 9.11 -12.44 -17.87
CA THR A 292 9.53 -13.58 -18.66
C THR A 292 10.16 -14.65 -17.76
N ILE A 293 9.70 -15.87 -17.88
CA ILE A 293 10.36 -17.06 -17.32
C ILE A 293 11.16 -17.68 -18.45
N GLU A 294 12.46 -17.38 -18.54
CA GLU A 294 13.32 -17.77 -19.65
C GLU A 294 13.41 -19.29 -19.86
N ASN A 295 13.40 -20.05 -18.76
CA ASN A 295 13.50 -21.51 -18.82
C ASN A 295 12.46 -22.15 -17.91
N VAL A 296 11.34 -22.50 -18.50
CA VAL A 296 10.19 -23.09 -17.78
C VAL A 296 10.56 -24.45 -17.18
N VAL A 297 11.42 -25.25 -17.83
CA VAL A 297 11.86 -26.56 -17.30
C VAL A 297 12.69 -26.36 -16.04
N ILE A 298 13.60 -25.39 -16.02
CA ILE A 298 14.37 -25.06 -14.81
C ILE A 298 13.46 -24.54 -13.71
N PHE A 299 12.56 -23.61 -14.02
CA PHE A 299 11.57 -23.09 -13.07
C PHE A 299 10.77 -24.23 -12.41
N ALA A 300 10.26 -25.15 -13.22
CA ALA A 300 9.47 -26.28 -12.75
C ALA A 300 10.30 -27.28 -11.94
N SER A 301 11.49 -27.68 -12.44
CA SER A 301 12.36 -28.65 -11.76
C SER A 301 12.97 -28.13 -10.45
N MET A 302 13.12 -26.81 -10.32
CA MET A 302 13.53 -26.17 -9.08
C MET A 302 12.36 -25.89 -8.11
N GLU A 303 11.13 -26.23 -8.48
CA GLU A 303 9.91 -26.01 -7.66
C GLU A 303 9.77 -24.57 -7.16
N LYS A 304 10.26 -23.59 -7.93
CA LYS A 304 10.18 -22.17 -7.56
C LYS A 304 8.73 -21.70 -7.59
N LYS A 305 8.41 -20.77 -6.70
CA LYS A 305 7.07 -20.17 -6.59
C LYS A 305 7.14 -18.70 -6.98
N LEU A 306 6.20 -18.26 -7.82
CA LEU A 306 5.96 -16.86 -8.13
C LEU A 306 4.51 -16.53 -7.78
N CYS A 307 4.26 -15.59 -6.90
CA CYS A 307 2.91 -15.21 -6.49
C CYS A 307 2.71 -13.71 -6.43
N GLY A 308 1.47 -13.27 -6.68
CA GLY A 308 1.03 -11.89 -6.50
C GLY A 308 0.62 -11.61 -5.05
N CYS A 309 0.67 -10.33 -4.67
CA CYS A 309 0.27 -9.86 -3.36
C CYS A 309 -0.55 -8.57 -3.51
N LEU A 310 -1.82 -8.61 -3.13
CA LEU A 310 -2.67 -7.43 -3.05
C LEU A 310 -2.90 -7.07 -1.58
N LEU A 311 -2.52 -5.83 -1.22
CA LEU A 311 -2.69 -5.27 0.13
C LEU A 311 -2.19 -6.22 1.24
N GLY A 312 -1.06 -6.93 0.99
CA GLY A 312 -0.47 -7.85 1.96
C GLY A 312 -1.31 -9.09 2.26
N SER A 313 -2.23 -9.49 1.39
CA SER A 313 -3.23 -10.54 1.66
C SER A 313 -4.00 -10.32 2.97
N CYS A 314 -4.19 -9.05 3.36
CA CYS A 314 -4.72 -8.66 4.67
C CYS A 314 -6.25 -8.74 4.76
N ASN A 315 -6.73 -9.07 5.95
CA ASN A 315 -8.01 -8.61 6.45
C ASN A 315 -7.78 -7.32 7.25
N SER A 316 -8.04 -6.16 6.67
CA SER A 316 -7.75 -4.85 7.30
C SER A 316 -8.42 -4.69 8.67
N LEU A 317 -9.59 -5.31 8.89
CA LEU A 317 -10.28 -5.29 10.19
C LEU A 317 -9.48 -5.98 11.31
N ARG A 318 -8.64 -6.93 10.97
CA ARG A 318 -7.74 -7.65 11.90
C ARG A 318 -6.34 -7.04 11.91
N GLU A 319 -5.82 -6.74 10.73
CA GLU A 319 -4.40 -6.40 10.59
C GLU A 319 -4.09 -4.96 11.03
N ILE A 320 -4.97 -3.98 10.80
CA ILE A 320 -4.74 -2.61 11.25
C ILE A 320 -4.61 -2.54 12.79
N PRO A 321 -5.52 -3.11 13.59
CA PRO A 321 -5.32 -3.20 15.03
C PRO A 321 -4.06 -3.96 15.46
N ARG A 322 -3.72 -5.05 14.75
CA ARG A 322 -2.50 -5.82 15.01
C ARG A 322 -1.24 -4.99 14.78
N MET A 323 -1.18 -4.23 13.69
CA MET A 323 -0.04 -3.35 13.38
C MET A 323 0.10 -2.22 14.38
N LEU A 324 -1.01 -1.64 14.85
CA LEU A 324 -0.98 -0.67 15.94
C LEU A 324 -0.46 -1.28 17.26
N ALA A 325 -0.82 -2.52 17.55
CA ALA A 325 -0.28 -3.22 18.72
C ALA A 325 1.23 -3.46 18.58
N LEU A 326 1.72 -3.84 17.39
CA LEU A 326 3.15 -3.98 17.10
C LEU A 326 3.90 -2.65 17.20
N TRP A 327 3.30 -1.56 16.73
CA TRP A 327 3.84 -0.21 16.86
C TRP A 327 3.95 0.20 18.33
N ARG A 328 2.89 0.04 19.13
CA ARG A 328 2.91 0.33 20.57
C ARG A 328 3.95 -0.50 21.33
N ALA A 329 4.19 -1.72 20.88
CA ALA A 329 5.23 -2.59 21.44
C ALA A 329 6.66 -2.25 20.96
N GLY A 330 6.85 -1.19 20.15
CA GLY A 330 8.13 -0.80 19.59
C GLY A 330 8.69 -1.79 18.55
N GLN A 331 7.85 -2.70 18.06
CA GLN A 331 8.25 -3.69 17.05
C GLN A 331 8.00 -3.21 15.61
N LEU A 332 7.24 -2.15 15.43
CA LEU A 332 6.96 -1.53 14.14
C LEU A 332 7.19 -0.02 14.27
N ASP A 333 8.07 0.52 13.45
CA ASP A 333 8.35 1.96 13.37
C ASP A 333 7.52 2.56 12.24
N LEU A 334 6.46 3.28 12.59
CA LEU A 334 5.60 4.00 11.65
C LEU A 334 6.14 5.40 11.35
N GLU A 335 6.66 6.07 12.37
CA GLU A 335 7.18 7.43 12.29
C GLU A 335 8.39 7.50 11.35
N GLY A 336 9.31 6.54 11.42
CA GLY A 336 10.47 6.45 10.56
C GLY A 336 10.15 6.29 9.07
N LEU A 337 8.93 5.87 8.73
CA LEU A 337 8.46 5.83 7.35
C LEU A 337 8.07 7.22 6.82
N ILE A 338 7.70 8.17 7.70
CA ILE A 338 7.14 9.47 7.31
C ILE A 338 8.28 10.50 7.26
N THR A 339 8.70 10.86 6.06
CA THR A 339 9.80 11.80 5.84
C THR A 339 9.36 13.23 5.55
N ALA A 340 8.09 13.44 5.22
CA ALA A 340 7.53 14.76 4.99
C ALA A 340 6.06 14.84 5.39
N ARG A 341 5.65 16.02 5.88
CA ARG A 341 4.26 16.42 6.10
C ARG A 341 4.00 17.70 5.32
N ARG A 342 2.91 17.77 4.56
CA ARG A 342 2.55 18.91 3.72
C ARG A 342 1.06 19.22 3.84
N PRO A 343 0.62 20.46 3.71
CA PRO A 343 -0.81 20.78 3.57
C PRO A 343 -1.34 20.31 2.21
N LEU A 344 -2.67 20.16 2.07
CA LEU A 344 -3.33 19.74 0.82
C LEU A 344 -2.94 20.65 -0.37
N ALA A 345 -2.72 21.94 -0.14
CA ALA A 345 -2.30 22.87 -1.18
C ALA A 345 -0.96 22.51 -1.83
N GLU A 346 -0.09 21.76 -1.14
CA GLU A 346 1.22 21.31 -1.61
C GLU A 346 1.23 19.84 -2.08
N VAL A 347 0.08 19.29 -2.44
CA VAL A 347 -0.02 17.89 -2.87
C VAL A 347 0.81 17.59 -4.12
N ASN A 348 0.89 18.55 -5.04
CA ASN A 348 1.67 18.41 -6.28
C ASN A 348 3.17 18.36 -6.02
N GLU A 349 3.67 19.13 -5.06
CA GLU A 349 5.05 19.09 -4.59
C GLU A 349 5.37 17.73 -3.96
N GLY A 350 4.42 17.16 -3.20
CA GLY A 350 4.52 15.82 -2.65
C GLY A 350 4.68 14.74 -3.73
N PHE A 351 3.90 14.81 -4.80
CA PHE A 351 4.05 13.92 -5.96
C PHE A 351 5.35 14.16 -6.72
N ALA A 352 5.80 15.43 -6.84
CA ALA A 352 7.09 15.75 -7.46
C ALA A 352 8.27 15.19 -6.66
N ASP A 353 8.22 15.23 -5.32
CA ASP A 353 9.21 14.60 -4.44
C ASP A 353 9.24 13.08 -4.63
N MET A 354 8.06 12.45 -4.67
CA MET A 354 7.93 11.00 -4.92
C MET A 354 8.54 10.60 -6.26
N LYS A 355 8.20 11.32 -7.35
CA LYS A 355 8.75 11.09 -8.70
C LYS A 355 10.27 11.21 -8.72
N ALA A 356 10.81 12.17 -7.99
CA ALA A 356 12.27 12.40 -7.89
C ALA A 356 12.98 11.44 -6.93
N GLY A 357 12.27 10.46 -6.34
CA GLY A 357 12.82 9.53 -5.36
C GLY A 357 13.21 10.17 -4.02
N ARG A 358 12.74 11.39 -3.74
CA ARG A 358 13.02 12.09 -2.48
C ARG A 358 12.12 11.60 -1.37
N GLY A 359 12.73 11.24 -0.25
CA GLY A 359 12.04 10.71 0.92
C GLY A 359 11.48 9.31 0.76
N ILE A 360 10.66 8.90 1.74
CA ILE A 360 10.04 7.58 1.83
C ILE A 360 8.52 7.71 1.69
N ARG A 361 7.88 8.42 2.63
CA ARG A 361 6.44 8.67 2.63
C ARG A 361 6.15 10.14 2.96
N THR A 362 5.32 10.78 2.13
CA THR A 362 4.75 12.11 2.40
C THR A 362 3.32 11.95 2.89
N VAL A 363 2.99 12.58 4.01
CA VAL A 363 1.63 12.66 4.56
C VAL A 363 1.07 14.05 4.29
N ILE A 364 -0.13 14.10 3.73
CA ILE A 364 -0.87 15.34 3.44
C ILE A 364 -1.86 15.60 4.58
N ALA A 365 -1.77 16.77 5.19
CA ALA A 365 -2.81 17.30 6.08
C ALA A 365 -3.93 17.91 5.23
N ILE A 366 -5.16 17.46 5.46
CA ILE A 366 -6.35 17.84 4.66
C ILE A 366 -7.05 19.07 5.24
#